data_97bb543cb65e87fd9b432e7d633ffcfc
#
_entry.id   97bb543cb65e87fd9b432e7d633ffcfc
#
_cell.length_a   1.000
_cell.length_b   1.000
_cell.length_c   1.000
_cell.angle_alpha   90.00
_cell.angle_beta   90.00
_cell.angle_gamma   90.00
#
_symmetry.space_group_name_H-M   'P 1'
#
loop_
_entity.id
_entity.type
_entity.pdbx_description
1 polymer ?
#
loop_
_entity_poly.entity_id
_entity_poly.type
_entity_poly.pdbx_seq_one_letter_code
_entity_poly.pdbx_strand_id
1 'polypeptide(L)'
;MKKLFILGVLLTSTYTFAQNKTAVTEDGKKVILKSDKTWEYAENKSDIKTCIVEAGFVEPKGESKNLSFLKKTGATVTDLKKHISVDRECKITDIILTNISEQLGNGIYIVCINGKEYKYRRSGSVFYRDGDDPLKLN
;
A
#
# COMPACT_ATOMS: atom_id res chain seq x y z
N MET A 1 -62.43 -5.05 -20.20
CA MET A 1 -61.52 -5.26 -19.05
C MET A 1 -60.19 -5.93 -19.41
N LYS A 2 -59.87 -6.19 -20.70
CA LYS A 2 -58.56 -6.80 -21.11
C LYS A 2 -57.44 -5.81 -21.47
N LYS A 3 -57.74 -4.51 -21.59
CA LYS A 3 -56.73 -3.49 -21.98
C LYS A 3 -55.99 -2.83 -20.82
N LEU A 4 -56.41 -3.08 -19.57
CA LEU A 4 -55.76 -2.47 -18.38
C LEU A 4 -54.57 -3.28 -17.85
N PHE A 5 -54.44 -4.55 -18.26
CA PHE A 5 -53.36 -5.43 -17.82
C PHE A 5 -52.03 -5.23 -18.56
N ILE A 6 -52.07 -4.63 -19.74
CA ILE A 6 -50.86 -4.43 -20.57
C ILE A 6 -50.04 -3.22 -20.13
N LEU A 7 -50.66 -2.27 -19.42
CA LEU A 7 -49.98 -1.05 -18.96
C LEU A 7 -49.16 -1.27 -17.68
N GLY A 8 -49.43 -2.33 -16.93
CA GLY A 8 -48.72 -2.65 -15.69
C GLY A 8 -47.35 -3.36 -15.87
N VAL A 9 -47.11 -3.95 -17.03
CA VAL A 9 -45.88 -4.74 -17.29
C VAL A 9 -44.74 -3.87 -17.83
N LEU A 10 -45.01 -2.67 -18.32
CA LEU A 10 -43.97 -1.77 -18.88
C LEU A 10 -43.27 -0.90 -17.83
N LEU A 11 -43.63 -1.00 -16.55
CA LEU A 11 -43.02 -0.20 -15.46
C LEU A 11 -42.00 -0.97 -14.61
N THR A 12 -41.61 -2.18 -14.98
CA THR A 12 -40.43 -2.83 -14.41
C THR A 12 -39.18 -2.22 -15.02
N SER A 13 -38.95 -0.96 -14.69
CA SER A 13 -37.74 -0.22 -15.03
C SER A 13 -36.54 -0.98 -14.51
N THR A 14 -35.69 -1.34 -15.42
CA THR A 14 -34.37 -1.90 -15.24
C THR A 14 -33.54 -1.06 -14.23
N TYR A 15 -33.50 -1.52 -13.01
CA TYR A 15 -32.47 -1.04 -12.07
C TYR A 15 -31.12 -1.56 -12.59
N THR A 16 -30.50 -0.81 -13.47
CA THR A 16 -29.12 -1.03 -13.86
C THR A 16 -28.25 -0.64 -12.66
N PHE A 17 -27.84 -1.63 -11.89
CA PHE A 17 -26.77 -1.42 -10.91
C PHE A 17 -25.53 -0.99 -11.68
N ALA A 18 -25.15 0.26 -11.52
CA ALA A 18 -23.88 0.76 -12.05
C ALA A 18 -22.75 0.04 -11.34
N GLN A 19 -22.17 -0.96 -11.99
CA GLN A 19 -21.04 -1.72 -11.45
C GLN A 19 -19.77 -0.88 -11.61
N ASN A 20 -18.96 -0.83 -10.56
CA ASN A 20 -17.62 -0.28 -10.65
C ASN A 20 -16.81 -1.09 -11.66
N LYS A 21 -16.15 -0.41 -12.58
CA LYS A 21 -15.27 -1.04 -13.58
C LYS A 21 -13.81 -0.83 -13.17
N THR A 22 -12.97 -1.82 -13.43
CA THR A 22 -11.53 -1.69 -13.26
C THR A 22 -10.88 -1.44 -14.61
N ALA A 23 -9.90 -0.54 -14.64
CA ALA A 23 -9.05 -0.28 -15.78
C ALA A 23 -7.58 -0.32 -15.35
N VAL A 24 -6.68 -0.42 -16.31
CA VAL A 24 -5.23 -0.35 -16.07
C VAL A 24 -4.71 0.86 -16.85
N THR A 25 -3.97 1.72 -16.17
CA THR A 25 -3.30 2.87 -16.79
C THR A 25 -2.09 2.41 -17.62
N GLU A 26 -1.57 3.25 -18.49
CA GLU A 26 -0.40 2.93 -19.32
C GLU A 26 0.84 2.55 -18.49
N ASP A 27 0.96 3.11 -17.28
CA ASP A 27 2.02 2.79 -16.31
C ASP A 27 1.70 1.53 -15.47
N GLY A 28 0.68 0.75 -15.87
CA GLY A 28 0.34 -0.55 -15.27
C GLY A 28 -0.40 -0.48 -13.94
N LYS A 29 -0.83 0.70 -13.49
CA LYS A 29 -1.59 0.85 -12.26
C LYS A 29 -3.07 0.53 -12.48
N LYS A 30 -3.65 -0.22 -11.56
CA LYS A 30 -5.10 -0.47 -11.58
C LYS A 30 -5.86 0.73 -11.03
N VAL A 31 -6.93 1.10 -11.71
CA VAL A 31 -7.87 2.15 -11.28
C VAL A 31 -9.29 1.58 -11.20
N ILE A 32 -10.06 2.06 -10.26
CA ILE A 32 -11.48 1.76 -10.12
C ILE A 32 -12.26 2.95 -10.67
N LEU A 33 -13.03 2.70 -11.72
CA LEU A 33 -13.96 3.68 -12.28
C LEU A 33 -15.28 3.57 -11.53
N LYS A 34 -15.66 4.63 -10.83
CA LYS A 34 -16.88 4.70 -10.05
C LYS A 34 -18.09 5.09 -10.90
N SER A 35 -19.27 4.76 -10.43
CA SER A 35 -20.54 5.09 -11.11
C SER A 35 -20.81 6.61 -11.18
N ASP A 36 -20.20 7.39 -10.30
CA ASP A 36 -20.29 8.85 -10.26
C ASP A 36 -19.35 9.56 -11.27
N LYS A 37 -18.73 8.80 -12.18
CA LYS A 37 -17.75 9.24 -13.18
C LYS A 37 -16.41 9.68 -12.57
N THR A 38 -16.18 9.46 -11.29
CA THR A 38 -14.87 9.62 -10.66
C THR A 38 -14.06 8.33 -10.78
N TRP A 39 -12.78 8.42 -10.50
CA TRP A 39 -11.90 7.28 -10.46
C TRP A 39 -10.95 7.39 -9.26
N GLU A 40 -10.47 6.25 -8.80
CA GLU A 40 -9.43 6.17 -7.79
C GLU A 40 -8.46 5.07 -8.18
N TYR A 41 -7.20 5.19 -7.76
CA TYR A 41 -6.29 4.06 -7.88
C TYR A 41 -6.82 2.89 -7.06
N ALA A 42 -6.95 1.72 -7.69
CA ALA A 42 -7.13 0.52 -6.91
C ALA A 42 -5.86 0.37 -6.08
N GLU A 43 -5.91 0.79 -4.82
CA GLU A 43 -4.91 0.33 -3.89
C GLU A 43 -4.89 -1.19 -4.04
N ASN A 44 -3.71 -1.75 -4.29
CA ASN A 44 -3.57 -3.20 -4.22
C ASN A 44 -4.05 -3.60 -2.82
N LYS A 45 -5.30 -4.01 -2.73
CA LYS A 45 -5.88 -4.65 -1.53
C LYS A 45 -5.24 -6.03 -1.31
N SER A 46 -4.07 -6.27 -1.94
CA SER A 46 -3.25 -7.41 -1.63
C SER A 46 -2.77 -7.21 -0.20
N ASP A 47 -3.55 -7.77 0.71
CA ASP A 47 -3.09 -8.07 2.06
C ASP A 47 -2.67 -6.86 2.92
N ILE A 48 -3.62 -5.93 3.18
CA ILE A 48 -3.48 -5.09 4.37
C ILE A 48 -3.61 -6.04 5.56
N LYS A 49 -2.51 -6.68 5.91
CA LYS A 49 -2.42 -7.46 7.12
C LYS A 49 -2.58 -6.51 8.29
N THR A 50 -3.43 -6.87 9.22
CA THR A 50 -3.50 -6.18 10.49
C THR A 50 -2.28 -6.55 11.31
N CYS A 51 -1.69 -5.58 11.99
CA CYS A 51 -0.62 -5.81 12.95
C CYS A 51 -1.06 -5.37 14.35
N ILE A 52 -0.78 -6.20 15.32
CA ILE A 52 -0.95 -5.88 16.74
C ILE A 52 0.44 -5.85 17.35
N VAL A 53 0.81 -4.73 17.93
CA VAL A 53 2.08 -4.58 18.63
C VAL A 53 1.80 -4.61 20.12
N GLU A 54 2.34 -5.59 20.80
CA GLU A 54 2.15 -5.77 22.24
C GLU A 54 2.86 -4.67 23.04
N ALA A 55 2.32 -4.37 24.22
CA ALA A 55 2.97 -3.43 25.14
C ALA A 55 4.35 -3.98 25.56
N GLY A 56 5.39 -3.15 25.42
CA GLY A 56 6.77 -3.56 25.71
C GLY A 56 7.51 -4.17 24.52
N PHE A 57 6.92 -4.20 23.34
CA PHE A 57 7.61 -4.64 22.13
C PHE A 57 8.89 -3.83 21.89
N VAL A 58 9.99 -4.52 21.65
CA VAL A 58 11.28 -3.91 21.33
C VAL A 58 11.52 -4.06 19.83
N GLU A 59 11.65 -2.93 19.16
CA GLU A 59 11.92 -2.92 17.72
C GLU A 59 13.25 -3.61 17.40
N PRO A 60 13.30 -4.43 16.34
CA PRO A 60 14.54 -5.04 15.88
C PRO A 60 15.51 -3.96 15.41
N LYS A 61 16.77 -4.14 15.72
CA LYS A 61 17.87 -3.27 15.28
C LYS A 61 18.44 -3.85 13.98
N GLY A 62 18.79 -2.97 13.05
CA GLY A 62 19.51 -3.37 11.84
C GLY A 62 20.84 -4.04 12.17
N GLU A 63 21.35 -4.84 11.23
CA GLU A 63 22.62 -5.57 11.44
C GLU A 63 23.78 -4.61 11.66
N SER A 64 24.45 -4.74 12.81
CA SER A 64 25.57 -3.89 13.20
C SER A 64 26.75 -3.92 12.22
N LYS A 65 26.92 -5.04 11.50
CA LYS A 65 27.99 -5.24 10.50
C LYS A 65 27.90 -4.24 9.32
N ASN A 66 26.70 -3.83 8.96
CA ASN A 66 26.44 -2.94 7.82
C ASN A 66 26.20 -1.48 8.23
N LEU A 67 26.19 -1.20 9.54
CA LEU A 67 25.73 0.09 10.06
C LEU A 67 26.58 1.28 9.54
N SER A 68 27.89 1.12 9.42
CA SER A 68 28.75 2.19 8.90
C SER A 68 28.46 2.53 7.44
N PHE A 69 28.24 1.51 6.62
CA PHE A 69 27.85 1.68 5.22
C PHE A 69 26.46 2.31 5.12
N LEU A 70 25.48 1.81 5.86
CA LEU A 70 24.10 2.31 5.86
C LEU A 70 24.02 3.75 6.34
N LYS A 71 24.81 4.14 7.36
CA LYS A 71 24.93 5.54 7.80
C LYS A 71 25.50 6.44 6.70
N LYS A 72 26.56 5.98 6.03
CA LYS A 72 27.20 6.74 4.96
C LYS A 72 26.30 6.94 3.75
N THR A 73 25.43 5.98 3.46
CA THR A 73 24.51 6.02 2.31
C THR A 73 23.11 6.58 2.64
N GLY A 74 22.86 6.99 3.88
CA GLY A 74 21.53 7.47 4.29
C GLY A 74 20.46 6.37 4.22
N ALA A 75 20.82 5.13 4.52
CA ALA A 75 19.96 3.97 4.38
C ALA A 75 19.73 3.23 5.71
N THR A 76 19.75 3.96 6.81
CA THR A 76 19.48 3.42 8.15
C THR A 76 18.00 3.23 8.40
N VAL A 77 17.63 2.50 9.46
CA VAL A 77 16.24 2.38 9.92
C VAL A 77 15.63 3.76 10.22
N THR A 78 16.41 4.70 10.71
CA THR A 78 15.95 6.08 10.93
C THR A 78 15.59 6.76 9.61
N ASP A 79 16.40 6.56 8.57
CA ASP A 79 16.14 7.12 7.24
C ASP A 79 14.93 6.44 6.60
N LEU A 80 14.76 5.13 6.77
CA LEU A 80 13.55 4.41 6.39
C LEU A 80 12.30 5.02 7.04
N LYS A 81 12.31 5.23 8.36
CA LYS A 81 11.15 5.82 9.06
C LYS A 81 10.83 7.24 8.58
N LYS A 82 11.84 8.05 8.27
CA LYS A 82 11.64 9.37 7.65
C LYS A 82 10.99 9.23 6.27
N HIS A 83 11.48 8.32 5.44
CA HIS A 83 10.90 8.04 4.13
C HIS A 83 9.43 7.64 4.26
N ILE A 84 9.11 6.68 5.14
CA ILE A 84 7.76 6.22 5.37
C ILE A 84 6.84 7.32 5.90
N SER A 85 7.35 8.19 6.79
CA SER A 85 6.55 9.28 7.36
C SER A 85 6.07 10.25 6.29
N VAL A 86 6.88 10.52 5.28
CA VAL A 86 6.51 11.33 4.11
C VAL A 86 5.57 10.56 3.18
N ASP A 87 5.93 9.30 2.89
CA ASP A 87 5.19 8.43 1.98
C ASP A 87 3.76 8.10 2.45
N ARG A 88 3.54 8.05 3.76
CA ARG A 88 2.26 7.70 4.41
C ARG A 88 1.61 8.87 5.15
N GLU A 89 2.19 10.06 5.07
CA GLU A 89 1.68 11.26 5.76
C GLU A 89 1.40 11.01 7.25
N CYS A 90 2.31 10.30 7.93
CA CYS A 90 2.19 9.94 9.35
C CYS A 90 3.39 10.42 10.17
N LYS A 91 3.26 10.41 11.48
CA LYS A 91 4.37 10.76 12.37
C LYS A 91 5.38 9.61 12.44
N ILE A 92 6.67 9.94 12.55
CA ILE A 92 7.74 8.93 12.71
C ILE A 92 7.49 8.04 13.94
N THR A 93 6.89 8.59 14.99
CA THR A 93 6.54 7.89 16.23
C THR A 93 5.46 6.82 16.04
N ASP A 94 4.63 6.95 15.00
CA ASP A 94 3.54 6.01 14.73
C ASP A 94 4.02 4.80 13.91
N ILE A 95 5.28 4.83 13.47
CA ILE A 95 5.89 3.79 12.65
C ILE A 95 6.67 2.84 13.56
N ILE A 96 6.18 1.62 13.72
CA ILE A 96 6.82 0.57 14.51
C ILE A 96 7.41 -0.46 13.56
N LEU A 97 8.73 -0.63 13.60
CA LEU A 97 9.42 -1.66 12.84
C LEU A 97 9.20 -3.03 13.52
N THR A 98 8.46 -3.92 12.87
CA THR A 98 8.14 -5.24 13.43
C THR A 98 9.09 -6.33 12.96
N ASN A 99 9.64 -6.19 11.76
CA ASN A 99 10.63 -7.13 11.23
C ASN A 99 11.64 -6.43 10.32
N ILE A 100 12.86 -6.97 10.30
CA ILE A 100 13.95 -6.46 9.48
C ILE A 100 14.80 -7.63 8.96
N SER A 101 15.13 -7.59 7.68
CA SER A 101 16.11 -8.45 7.06
C SER A 101 17.01 -7.59 6.19
N GLU A 102 18.26 -7.39 6.58
CA GLU A 102 19.22 -6.52 5.90
C GLU A 102 20.42 -7.28 5.38
N GLN A 103 20.77 -6.97 4.14
CA GLN A 103 22.05 -7.31 3.51
C GLN A 103 22.73 -6.02 3.05
N LEU A 104 24.01 -6.08 2.68
CA LEU A 104 24.78 -4.91 2.30
C LEU A 104 24.07 -4.05 1.23
N GLY A 105 23.58 -4.66 0.17
CA GLY A 105 22.94 -3.98 -0.97
C GLY A 105 21.42 -3.87 -0.88
N ASN A 106 20.77 -4.70 -0.06
CA ASN A 106 19.32 -4.86 -0.04
C ASN A 106 18.76 -4.92 1.38
N GLY A 107 17.49 -4.62 1.52
CA GLY A 107 16.78 -4.78 2.80
C GLY A 107 15.29 -5.02 2.59
N ILE A 108 14.69 -5.74 3.52
CA ILE A 108 13.26 -5.94 3.64
C ILE A 108 12.86 -5.50 5.05
N TYR A 109 11.83 -4.69 5.13
CA TYR A 109 11.36 -4.09 6.36
C TYR A 109 9.85 -4.26 6.45
N ILE A 110 9.37 -4.75 7.59
CA ILE A 110 7.95 -4.83 7.89
C ILE A 110 7.67 -3.84 9.01
N VAL A 111 6.71 -2.96 8.77
CA VAL A 111 6.32 -1.92 9.72
C VAL A 111 4.84 -1.98 10.02
N CYS A 112 4.48 -1.66 11.24
CA CYS A 112 3.11 -1.50 11.70
C CYS A 112 2.84 0.00 11.86
N ILE A 113 1.79 0.50 11.19
CA ILE A 113 1.35 1.89 11.27
C ILE A 113 -0.17 1.88 11.50
N ASN A 114 -0.61 2.39 12.63
CA ASN A 114 -2.04 2.45 12.97
C ASN A 114 -2.76 1.10 12.83
N GLY A 115 -2.12 0.01 13.27
CA GLY A 115 -2.68 -1.34 13.21
C GLY A 115 -2.65 -2.01 11.83
N LYS A 116 -1.99 -1.41 10.84
CA LYS A 116 -1.82 -1.96 9.49
C LYS A 116 -0.37 -2.28 9.22
N GLU A 117 -0.12 -3.48 8.69
CA GLU A 117 1.21 -3.92 8.28
C GLU A 117 1.54 -3.42 6.88
N TYR A 118 2.76 -2.89 6.72
CA TYR A 118 3.31 -2.49 5.44
C TYR A 118 4.70 -3.08 5.25
N LYS A 119 5.01 -3.44 4.02
CA LYS A 119 6.31 -3.97 3.64
C LYS A 119 7.04 -2.99 2.75
N TYR A 120 8.26 -2.69 3.13
CA TYR A 120 9.18 -1.84 2.37
C TYR A 120 10.42 -2.64 1.97
N ARG A 121 11.01 -2.23 0.88
CA ARG A 121 12.28 -2.77 0.38
C ARG A 121 13.31 -1.67 0.27
N ARG A 122 14.56 -2.07 0.28
CA ARG A 122 15.70 -1.20 -0.01
C ARG A 122 16.56 -1.84 -1.09
N SER A 123 16.98 -1.02 -2.05
CA SER A 123 18.03 -1.36 -3.02
C SER A 123 19.09 -0.25 -3.00
N GLY A 124 20.29 -0.58 -2.62
CA GLY A 124 21.32 0.42 -2.34
C GLY A 124 20.90 1.37 -1.22
N SER A 125 20.70 2.65 -1.54
CA SER A 125 20.23 3.70 -0.63
C SER A 125 18.74 4.07 -0.81
N VAL A 126 18.04 3.44 -1.76
CA VAL A 126 16.67 3.79 -2.11
C VAL A 126 15.69 2.86 -1.40
N PHE A 127 14.74 3.46 -0.67
CA PHE A 127 13.61 2.75 -0.09
C PHE A 127 12.38 2.86 -1.00
N TYR A 128 11.59 1.80 -1.08
CA TYR A 128 10.35 1.75 -1.86
C TYR A 128 9.37 0.74 -1.27
N ARG A 129 8.09 0.89 -1.61
CA ARG A 129 7.05 -0.07 -1.17
C ARG A 129 7.25 -1.42 -1.85
N ASP A 130 6.90 -2.50 -1.18
CA ASP A 130 6.88 -3.82 -1.81
C ASP A 130 5.86 -3.82 -2.95
N GLY A 131 6.32 -4.14 -4.17
CA GLY A 131 5.53 -4.05 -5.39
C GLY A 131 5.83 -2.83 -6.28
N ASP A 132 6.37 -1.74 -5.72
CA ASP A 132 6.79 -0.55 -6.46
C ASP A 132 8.31 -0.61 -6.66
N ASP A 133 8.79 -1.33 -7.66
CA ASP A 133 10.25 -1.37 -7.93
C ASP A 133 10.65 -0.18 -8.79
N PRO A 134 11.32 0.86 -8.22
CA PRO A 134 11.71 2.05 -8.96
C PRO A 134 12.81 1.78 -9.99
N LEU A 135 13.40 0.58 -9.99
CA LEU A 135 14.45 0.16 -10.91
C LEU A 135 13.93 -0.70 -12.06
N LYS A 136 12.64 -1.05 -12.05
CA LYS A 136 12.01 -1.66 -13.22
C LYS A 136 11.86 -0.59 -14.30
N LEU A 137 12.78 -0.63 -15.24
CA LEU A 137 12.61 0.03 -16.54
C LEU A 137 11.49 -0.71 -17.28
N ASN A 138 10.40 0.01 -17.59
CA ASN A 138 9.36 -0.47 -18.49
C ASN A 138 9.89 -0.51 -19.91
#